data_03c8879b44e2921763082e21ad5c7d90
#
_entry.id   03c8879b44e2921763082e21ad5c7d90
#
_cell.length_a   1.000
_cell.length_b   1.000
_cell.length_c   1.000
_cell.angle_alpha   90.00
_cell.angle_beta   90.00
_cell.angle_gamma   90.00
#
_symmetry.space_group_name_H-M   'P 1'
#
loop_
_entity.id
_entity.type
_entity.pdbx_description
1 polymer ?
#
loop_
_entity_poly.entity_id
_entity_poly.type
_entity_poly.pdbx_seq_one_letter_code
_entity_poly.pdbx_strand_id
1 'polypeptide(L)'
;MGLTYRGKHSLRDFGMQTKITDLPITPPKKTDYEEDIPYRDGSIDFSESGGRVFYNDKIIEVEFYLICNDTAKRNKTIEQFITWINGGKGELILDDMPMTKWIATPITVEDMTIMLQRAGKTVVAFRCEPFNQFLYDTQGIPLGADIPLDTEIEIGWPINHIYEIANGTNTFKLNNAGNAAVRPKLVFNGNFTSVSFTCGGNTIKYNHKTTQFTIDCELFSCFEGDTNTSEYSNGDYIEIGQGENEIKIQSNGTGKVEIIYNPLFYYTQSIL
;
A
#
# COMPACT_ATOMS: atom_id res chain seq x y z
N MET A 1 -8.07 13.14 20.03
CA MET A 1 -7.54 12.39 18.89
C MET A 1 -8.68 11.97 17.99
N GLY A 2 -8.44 11.87 16.71
CA GLY A 2 -9.35 11.39 15.70
C GLY A 2 -8.64 10.49 14.72
N LEU A 3 -9.38 10.04 13.71
CA LEU A 3 -8.87 9.35 12.55
C LEU A 3 -9.69 9.72 11.32
N THR A 4 -9.09 9.61 10.16
CA THR A 4 -9.77 9.72 8.88
C THR A 4 -9.90 8.33 8.26
N TYR A 5 -11.12 7.97 7.86
CA TYR A 5 -11.38 6.72 7.15
C TYR A 5 -12.30 7.01 5.96
N ARG A 6 -11.91 6.56 4.75
CA ARG A 6 -12.65 6.83 3.52
C ARG A 6 -13.01 8.31 3.34
N GLY A 7 -12.05 9.21 3.60
CA GLY A 7 -12.20 10.66 3.43
C GLY A 7 -13.06 11.39 4.46
N LYS A 8 -13.59 10.70 5.48
CA LYS A 8 -14.34 11.33 6.59
C LYS A 8 -13.58 11.19 7.90
N HIS A 9 -13.62 12.25 8.71
CA HIS A 9 -12.89 12.31 9.97
C HIS A 9 -13.82 12.05 11.15
N SER A 10 -13.43 11.17 12.08
CA SER A 10 -14.24 10.76 13.22
C SER A 10 -14.73 11.93 14.08
N LEU A 11 -13.84 12.89 14.40
CA LEU A 11 -14.18 14.02 15.25
C LEU A 11 -14.88 15.14 14.48
N ARG A 12 -14.38 15.52 13.31
CA ARG A 12 -14.94 16.66 12.53
C ARG A 12 -16.33 16.37 11.97
N ASP A 13 -16.54 15.15 11.44
CA ASP A 13 -17.77 14.78 10.74
C ASP A 13 -18.82 14.14 11.66
N PHE A 14 -18.40 13.44 12.72
CA PHE A 14 -19.28 12.69 13.61
C PHE A 14 -19.24 13.16 15.08
N GLY A 15 -18.29 14.04 15.43
CA GLY A 15 -18.10 14.45 16.84
C GLY A 15 -17.61 13.32 17.74
N MET A 16 -17.02 12.27 17.17
CA MET A 16 -16.52 11.12 17.90
C MET A 16 -15.02 11.25 18.15
N GLN A 17 -14.65 11.18 19.43
CA GLN A 17 -13.24 11.04 19.82
C GLN A 17 -12.80 9.59 19.67
N THR A 18 -11.52 9.40 19.39
CA THR A 18 -10.93 8.07 19.26
C THR A 18 -9.79 7.87 20.23
N LYS A 19 -9.63 6.62 20.66
CA LYS A 19 -8.44 6.14 21.37
C LYS A 19 -7.97 4.87 20.68
N ILE A 20 -6.72 4.87 20.26
CA ILE A 20 -6.10 3.69 19.68
C ILE A 20 -5.62 2.82 20.83
N THR A 21 -6.10 1.58 20.88
CA THR A 21 -5.80 0.65 21.97
C THR A 21 -4.44 -0.01 21.74
N ASP A 22 -4.12 -0.27 20.48
CA ASP A 22 -2.85 -0.88 20.09
C ASP A 22 -2.28 -0.13 18.88
N LEU A 23 -1.19 0.61 19.11
CA LEU A 23 -0.49 1.34 18.05
C LEU A 23 0.29 0.34 17.19
N PRO A 24 0.07 0.29 15.88
CA PRO A 24 0.73 -0.67 15.00
C PRO A 24 2.18 -0.29 14.67
N ILE A 25 2.97 0.03 15.70
CA ILE A 25 4.39 0.38 15.57
C ILE A 25 5.22 -0.87 15.27
N THR A 26 4.70 -2.05 15.61
CA THR A 26 5.40 -3.32 15.37
C THR A 26 5.39 -3.71 13.89
N PRO A 27 6.48 -4.31 13.39
CA PRO A 27 6.49 -4.91 12.05
C PRO A 27 5.34 -5.90 11.88
N PRO A 28 4.82 -6.09 10.64
CA PRO A 28 3.81 -7.11 10.38
C PRO A 28 4.35 -8.49 10.70
N LYS A 29 3.48 -9.37 11.20
CA LYS A 29 3.85 -10.76 11.49
C LYS A 29 4.12 -11.48 10.17
N LYS A 30 5.23 -12.24 10.12
CA LYS A 30 5.50 -13.12 8.99
C LYS A 30 4.40 -14.17 8.88
N THR A 31 4.09 -14.57 7.67
CA THR A 31 3.20 -15.70 7.40
C THR A 31 4.01 -16.97 7.59
N ASP A 32 3.64 -17.77 8.59
CA ASP A 32 4.21 -19.08 8.82
C ASP A 32 3.30 -20.11 8.12
N TYR A 33 3.83 -20.87 7.17
CA TYR A 33 3.12 -21.95 6.50
C TYR A 33 3.93 -23.23 6.61
N GLU A 34 3.55 -24.07 7.56
CA GLU A 34 4.15 -25.37 7.82
C GLU A 34 3.12 -26.48 7.56
N GLU A 35 3.57 -27.60 6.99
CA GLU A 35 2.71 -28.74 6.71
C GLU A 35 3.32 -30.01 7.26
N ASP A 36 2.54 -30.76 8.04
CA ASP A 36 2.91 -32.05 8.59
C ASP A 36 2.70 -33.16 7.54
N ILE A 37 3.75 -33.87 7.21
CA ILE A 37 3.65 -35.02 6.30
C ILE A 37 3.52 -36.30 7.14
N PRO A 38 2.49 -37.13 6.91
CA PRO A 38 2.32 -38.40 7.61
C PRO A 38 3.59 -39.27 7.49
N TYR A 39 4.03 -39.87 8.61
CA TYR A 39 5.20 -40.72 8.72
C TYR A 39 6.57 -40.03 8.53
N ARG A 40 6.63 -38.73 8.65
CA ARG A 40 7.86 -37.94 8.68
C ARG A 40 8.01 -37.24 10.03
N ASP A 41 9.23 -37.20 10.55
CA ASP A 41 9.54 -36.38 11.73
C ASP A 41 9.67 -34.92 11.33
N GLY A 42 8.90 -34.02 12.02
CA GLY A 42 8.88 -32.59 11.80
C GLY A 42 8.04 -32.15 10.59
N SER A 43 7.64 -30.88 10.60
CA SER A 43 6.92 -30.20 9.50
C SER A 43 7.84 -29.80 8.34
N ILE A 44 7.27 -29.55 7.18
CA ILE A 44 7.96 -28.86 6.08
C ILE A 44 7.52 -27.40 6.12
N ASP A 45 8.49 -26.51 6.18
CA ASP A 45 8.26 -25.06 6.12
C ASP A 45 8.19 -24.60 4.65
N PHE A 46 7.05 -24.07 4.25
CA PHE A 46 6.78 -23.45 2.94
C PHE A 46 6.68 -21.93 3.02
N SER A 47 6.99 -21.33 4.17
CA SER A 47 6.79 -19.88 4.40
C SER A 47 7.58 -19.01 3.42
N GLU A 48 8.70 -19.52 2.89
CA GLU A 48 9.53 -18.82 1.92
C GLU A 48 9.58 -19.53 0.55
N SER A 49 8.64 -20.43 0.27
CA SER A 49 8.61 -21.23 -0.98
C SER A 49 8.49 -20.37 -2.26
N GLY A 50 7.96 -19.15 -2.15
CA GLY A 50 7.93 -18.17 -3.23
C GLY A 50 9.21 -17.34 -3.40
N GLY A 51 10.32 -17.72 -2.73
CA GLY A 51 11.61 -17.00 -2.77
C GLY A 51 11.64 -15.70 -1.97
N ARG A 52 10.59 -15.42 -1.15
CA ARG A 52 10.52 -14.26 -0.28
C ARG A 52 9.66 -14.53 0.95
N VAL A 53 9.81 -13.66 1.95
CA VAL A 53 8.96 -13.64 3.14
C VAL A 53 7.62 -12.97 2.81
N PHE A 54 6.52 -13.58 3.23
CA PHE A 54 5.18 -13.01 3.19
C PHE A 54 4.77 -12.54 4.57
N TYR A 55 3.81 -11.59 4.63
CA TYR A 55 3.36 -10.98 5.87
C TYR A 55 1.85 -11.01 5.97
N ASN A 56 1.35 -11.22 7.18
CA ASN A 56 -0.06 -11.21 7.50
C ASN A 56 -0.59 -9.79 7.67
N ASP A 57 -1.91 -9.63 7.44
CA ASP A 57 -2.60 -8.39 7.75
C ASP A 57 -2.42 -8.01 9.23
N LYS A 58 -2.43 -6.70 9.50
CA LYS A 58 -2.43 -6.14 10.85
C LYS A 58 -3.85 -5.85 11.31
N ILE A 59 -4.10 -5.94 12.60
CA ILE A 59 -5.34 -5.49 13.21
C ILE A 59 -5.04 -4.26 14.04
N ILE A 60 -5.77 -3.17 13.78
CA ILE A 60 -5.74 -1.93 14.55
C ILE A 60 -7.07 -1.78 15.25
N GLU A 61 -7.07 -1.82 16.57
CA GLU A 61 -8.27 -1.62 17.37
C GLU A 61 -8.39 -0.16 17.79
N VAL A 62 -9.55 0.41 17.48
CA VAL A 62 -9.86 1.81 17.80
C VAL A 62 -11.13 1.87 18.63
N GLU A 63 -11.04 2.45 19.81
CA GLU A 63 -12.17 2.76 20.66
C GLU A 63 -12.72 4.14 20.28
N PHE A 64 -14.01 4.21 19.96
CA PHE A 64 -14.73 5.44 19.61
C PHE A 64 -15.61 5.86 20.77
N TYR A 65 -15.60 7.16 21.10
CA TYR A 65 -16.37 7.77 22.17
C TYR A 65 -17.31 8.82 21.60
N LEU A 66 -18.60 8.65 21.87
CA LEU A 66 -19.65 9.61 21.51
C LEU A 66 -20.17 10.29 22.77
N ILE A 67 -19.88 11.58 22.91
CA ILE A 67 -20.38 12.41 24.01
C ILE A 67 -21.51 13.26 23.45
N CYS A 68 -22.76 12.88 23.67
CA CYS A 68 -23.94 13.62 23.21
C CYS A 68 -25.07 13.48 24.22
N ASN A 69 -25.54 14.61 24.76
CA ASN A 69 -26.61 14.66 25.75
C ASN A 69 -28.01 14.60 25.10
N ASP A 70 -28.15 14.97 23.84
CA ASP A 70 -29.38 14.91 23.09
C ASP A 70 -29.57 13.52 22.46
N THR A 71 -30.64 12.82 22.85
CA THR A 71 -30.93 11.46 22.41
C THR A 71 -31.21 11.39 20.90
N ALA A 72 -31.94 12.37 20.33
CA ALA A 72 -32.28 12.35 18.92
C ALA A 72 -31.03 12.57 18.06
N LYS A 73 -30.21 13.55 18.44
CA LYS A 73 -28.93 13.83 17.78
C LYS A 73 -27.98 12.63 17.91
N ARG A 74 -27.91 12.02 19.08
CA ARG A 74 -27.08 10.82 19.34
C ARG A 74 -27.46 9.67 18.41
N ASN A 75 -28.74 9.32 18.31
CA ASN A 75 -29.21 8.23 17.46
C ASN A 75 -28.88 8.48 15.98
N LYS A 76 -29.10 9.70 15.49
CA LYS A 76 -28.73 10.09 14.12
C LYS A 76 -27.22 9.95 13.86
N THR A 77 -26.40 10.39 14.81
CA THR A 77 -24.93 10.25 14.69
C THR A 77 -24.52 8.77 14.68
N ILE A 78 -25.14 7.93 15.50
CA ILE A 78 -24.88 6.49 15.52
C ILE A 78 -25.20 5.83 14.17
N GLU A 79 -26.36 6.15 13.57
CA GLU A 79 -26.73 5.64 12.25
C GLU A 79 -25.73 6.04 11.16
N GLN A 80 -25.33 7.32 11.15
CA GLN A 80 -24.35 7.84 10.22
C GLN A 80 -22.97 7.18 10.40
N PHE A 81 -22.54 6.98 11.65
CA PHE A 81 -21.30 6.33 12.00
C PHE A 81 -21.27 4.87 11.53
N ILE A 82 -22.35 4.10 11.83
CA ILE A 82 -22.45 2.70 11.40
C ILE A 82 -22.42 2.59 9.87
N THR A 83 -23.14 3.46 9.18
CA THR A 83 -23.13 3.48 7.72
C THR A 83 -21.74 3.79 7.17
N TRP A 84 -21.01 4.70 7.82
CA TRP A 84 -19.64 5.05 7.44
C TRP A 84 -18.66 3.88 7.65
N ILE A 85 -18.69 3.24 8.82
CA ILE A 85 -17.82 2.08 9.15
C ILE A 85 -18.11 0.91 8.22
N ASN A 86 -19.37 0.63 7.91
CA ASN A 86 -19.75 -0.48 7.03
C ASN A 86 -19.50 -0.21 5.54
N GLY A 87 -18.87 0.89 5.20
CA GLY A 87 -18.61 1.28 3.82
C GLY A 87 -17.58 0.40 3.06
N GLY A 88 -16.97 -0.59 3.70
CA GLY A 88 -16.02 -1.52 3.08
C GLY A 88 -14.57 -1.03 3.09
N LYS A 89 -13.71 -1.59 2.26
CA LYS A 89 -12.28 -1.29 2.19
C LYS A 89 -12.01 0.19 1.86
N GLY A 90 -11.04 0.80 2.54
CA GLY A 90 -10.65 2.19 2.30
C GLY A 90 -9.39 2.62 3.03
N GLU A 91 -8.99 3.85 2.80
CA GLU A 91 -7.82 4.45 3.43
C GLU A 91 -8.13 4.82 4.88
N LEU A 92 -7.23 4.45 5.79
CA LEU A 92 -7.25 4.77 7.22
C LEU A 92 -6.01 5.62 7.52
N ILE A 93 -6.25 6.83 8.04
CA ILE A 93 -5.21 7.78 8.46
C ILE A 93 -5.45 8.10 9.93
N LEU A 94 -4.42 7.97 10.75
CA LEU A 94 -4.46 8.29 12.17
C LEU A 94 -3.93 9.69 12.40
N ASP A 95 -4.58 10.50 13.27
CA ASP A 95 -4.11 11.86 13.59
C ASP A 95 -2.67 11.87 14.14
N ASP A 96 -2.27 10.79 14.84
CA ASP A 96 -0.93 10.64 15.38
C ASP A 96 0.13 10.33 14.32
N MET A 97 -0.31 9.92 13.12
CA MET A 97 0.53 9.53 11.99
C MET A 97 -0.02 10.13 10.68
N PRO A 98 -0.10 11.46 10.58
CA PRO A 98 -0.83 12.13 9.50
C PRO A 98 -0.17 11.97 8.12
N MET A 99 1.09 11.55 8.08
CA MET A 99 1.86 11.38 6.84
C MET A 99 1.72 9.99 6.24
N THR A 100 1.03 9.07 6.92
CA THR A 100 0.91 7.69 6.49
C THR A 100 -0.54 7.23 6.48
N LYS A 101 -0.84 6.29 5.60
CA LYS A 101 -2.13 5.65 5.48
C LYS A 101 -2.00 4.14 5.46
N TRP A 102 -3.02 3.47 5.93
CA TRP A 102 -3.25 2.03 5.75
C TRP A 102 -4.42 1.81 4.82
N ILE A 103 -4.35 0.77 4.04
CA ILE A 103 -5.53 0.26 3.36
C ILE A 103 -6.22 -0.71 4.32
N ALA A 104 -7.39 -0.34 4.78
CA ALA A 104 -8.08 -1.00 5.89
C ALA A 104 -9.50 -1.44 5.54
N THR A 105 -9.93 -2.52 6.18
CA THR A 105 -11.31 -3.00 6.15
C THR A 105 -11.79 -3.17 7.58
N PRO A 106 -12.89 -2.50 8.00
CA PRO A 106 -13.42 -2.66 9.34
C PRO A 106 -13.95 -4.08 9.55
N ILE A 107 -13.64 -4.63 10.70
CA ILE A 107 -14.22 -5.88 11.20
C ILE A 107 -15.11 -5.50 12.37
N THR A 108 -16.40 -5.76 12.26
CA THR A 108 -17.35 -5.50 13.34
C THR A 108 -17.21 -6.60 14.37
N VAL A 109 -16.87 -6.25 15.60
CA VAL A 109 -16.63 -7.22 16.68
C VAL A 109 -17.90 -7.48 17.48
N GLU A 110 -18.81 -6.48 17.61
CA GLU A 110 -20.02 -6.57 18.42
C GLU A 110 -21.14 -5.67 17.88
N ASP A 111 -22.32 -5.69 18.56
CA ASP A 111 -23.42 -4.78 18.25
C ASP A 111 -23.07 -3.33 18.65
N MET A 112 -22.43 -2.63 17.74
CA MET A 112 -21.98 -1.23 17.91
C MET A 112 -23.12 -0.30 18.31
N THR A 113 -24.35 -0.55 17.83
CA THR A 113 -25.51 0.28 18.11
C THR A 113 -25.85 0.27 19.58
N ILE A 114 -25.94 -0.92 20.18
CA ILE A 114 -26.26 -1.08 21.60
C ILE A 114 -25.16 -0.50 22.48
N MET A 115 -23.91 -0.74 22.13
CA MET A 115 -22.77 -0.23 22.89
C MET A 115 -22.73 1.31 22.88
N LEU A 116 -22.91 1.94 21.73
CA LEU A 116 -22.93 3.41 21.60
C LEU A 116 -24.16 4.02 22.30
N GLN A 117 -25.34 3.37 22.25
CA GLN A 117 -26.53 3.87 22.93
C GLN A 117 -26.43 3.78 24.44
N ARG A 118 -25.89 2.69 24.98
CA ARG A 118 -25.83 2.42 26.43
C ARG A 118 -24.60 3.00 27.10
N ALA A 119 -23.42 2.79 26.51
CA ALA A 119 -22.14 3.12 27.11
C ALA A 119 -21.48 4.37 26.49
N GLY A 120 -22.00 4.89 25.36
CA GLY A 120 -21.41 6.00 24.64
C GLY A 120 -20.05 5.68 23.99
N LYS A 121 -19.69 4.40 23.92
CA LYS A 121 -18.44 3.93 23.36
C LYS A 121 -18.59 2.62 22.60
N THR A 122 -17.71 2.38 21.62
CA THR A 122 -17.61 1.12 20.89
C THR A 122 -16.20 0.90 20.42
N VAL A 123 -15.83 -0.35 20.16
CA VAL A 123 -14.54 -0.72 19.59
C VAL A 123 -14.76 -1.19 18.17
N VAL A 124 -13.93 -0.70 17.25
CA VAL A 124 -13.88 -1.15 15.86
C VAL A 124 -12.49 -1.67 15.59
N ALA A 125 -12.38 -2.91 15.15
CA ALA A 125 -11.15 -3.49 14.66
C ALA A 125 -11.02 -3.23 13.14
N PHE A 126 -9.91 -2.66 12.73
CA PHE A 126 -9.56 -2.47 11.33
C PHE A 126 -8.53 -3.51 10.92
N ARG A 127 -8.88 -4.39 9.98
CA ARG A 127 -7.92 -5.25 9.32
C ARG A 127 -7.22 -4.45 8.24
N CYS A 128 -5.94 -4.19 8.45
CA CYS A 128 -5.09 -3.38 7.60
C CYS A 128 -4.13 -4.26 6.79
N GLU A 129 -3.83 -3.86 5.58
CA GLU A 129 -2.73 -4.46 4.83
C GLU A 129 -1.43 -4.41 5.64
N PRO A 130 -0.49 -5.36 5.43
CA PRO A 130 0.69 -5.50 6.29
C PRO A 130 1.57 -4.26 6.34
N PHE A 131 1.60 -3.50 5.26
CA PHE A 131 2.43 -2.30 5.13
C PHE A 131 1.59 -1.05 5.12
N ASN A 132 2.08 0.01 5.75
CA ASN A 132 1.54 1.34 5.55
C ASN A 132 2.22 2.01 4.34
N GLN A 133 1.50 2.93 3.74
CA GLN A 133 1.91 3.71 2.58
C GLN A 133 2.09 5.17 2.98
N PHE A 134 2.89 5.90 2.25
CA PHE A 134 2.93 7.34 2.39
C PHE A 134 1.60 7.95 1.92
N LEU A 135 1.12 8.99 2.62
CA LEU A 135 -0.18 9.59 2.33
C LEU A 135 -0.23 10.21 0.92
N TYR A 136 0.86 10.85 0.55
CA TYR A 136 1.02 11.47 -0.75
C TYR A 136 1.67 10.45 -1.67
N ASP A 137 0.93 10.05 -2.70
CA ASP A 137 1.46 9.17 -3.72
C ASP A 137 2.43 9.93 -4.65
N THR A 138 2.89 9.24 -5.67
CA THR A 138 3.86 9.75 -6.65
C THR A 138 3.40 11.00 -7.44
N GLN A 139 2.22 11.56 -7.18
CA GLN A 139 1.73 12.78 -7.84
C GLN A 139 2.14 14.08 -7.15
N GLY A 140 2.87 14.00 -6.04
CA GLY A 140 3.42 15.16 -5.33
C GLY A 140 2.67 15.57 -4.09
N ILE A 141 3.39 16.36 -3.32
CA ILE A 141 2.81 17.05 -2.18
C ILE A 141 2.03 18.24 -2.71
N PRO A 142 0.69 18.31 -2.52
CA PRO A 142 -0.07 19.44 -3.01
C PRO A 142 0.40 20.73 -2.32
N LEU A 143 0.50 21.82 -3.07
CA LEU A 143 0.76 23.15 -2.51
C LEU A 143 -0.33 23.48 -1.48
N GLY A 144 0.07 23.70 -0.22
CA GLY A 144 -0.84 23.95 0.89
C GLY A 144 -1.15 22.72 1.75
N ALA A 145 -0.47 21.60 1.54
CA ALA A 145 -0.50 20.49 2.51
C ALA A 145 0.07 20.98 3.85
N ASP A 146 -0.64 20.69 4.95
CA ASP A 146 -0.17 20.96 6.31
C ASP A 146 0.95 19.95 6.69
N ILE A 147 2.11 20.13 6.07
CA ILE A 147 3.31 19.35 6.38
C ILE A 147 4.15 20.19 7.32
N PRO A 148 4.51 19.68 8.50
CA PRO A 148 5.47 20.35 9.36
C PRO A 148 6.78 20.65 8.62
N LEU A 149 7.30 21.87 8.76
CA LEU A 149 8.49 22.34 8.05
C LEU A 149 9.80 21.62 8.45
N ASP A 150 9.75 20.82 9.51
CA ASP A 150 10.86 20.04 10.06
C ASP A 150 10.78 18.54 9.73
N THR A 151 9.90 18.15 8.81
CA THR A 151 9.89 16.78 8.31
C THR A 151 11.11 16.55 7.42
N GLU A 152 11.83 15.44 7.65
CA GLU A 152 12.95 15.00 6.80
C GLU A 152 12.50 14.50 5.39
N ILE A 153 11.38 15.03 4.90
CA ILE A 153 10.92 14.73 3.54
C ILE A 153 11.79 15.53 2.59
N GLU A 154 12.58 14.83 1.78
CA GLU A 154 13.35 15.47 0.71
C GLU A 154 12.40 16.24 -0.21
N ILE A 155 12.49 17.58 -0.19
CA ILE A 155 11.79 18.45 -1.13
C ILE A 155 12.36 18.17 -2.52
N GLY A 156 11.56 17.62 -3.41
CA GLY A 156 11.98 17.25 -4.75
C GLY A 156 12.09 15.75 -4.98
N TRP A 157 11.48 14.95 -4.10
CA TRP A 157 11.26 13.54 -4.38
C TRP A 157 10.75 13.38 -5.81
N PRO A 158 11.47 12.65 -6.68
CA PRO A 158 11.02 12.43 -8.03
C PRO A 158 9.76 11.57 -8.02
N ILE A 159 8.67 12.25 -8.16
CA ILE A 159 7.33 11.72 -8.11
C ILE A 159 7.04 10.89 -9.35
N ASN A 160 7.66 11.21 -10.45
CA ASN A 160 7.55 10.48 -11.71
C ASN A 160 8.92 9.98 -12.14
N HIS A 161 9.18 8.70 -11.94
CA HIS A 161 10.36 8.03 -12.47
C HIS A 161 10.16 7.75 -13.97
N ILE A 162 10.29 8.80 -14.80
CA ILE A 162 10.19 8.69 -16.26
C ILE A 162 11.59 8.70 -16.83
N TYR A 163 11.94 7.65 -17.57
CA TYR A 163 13.24 7.50 -18.21
C TYR A 163 13.08 7.36 -19.72
N GLU A 164 13.91 8.08 -20.47
CA GLU A 164 14.04 7.91 -21.92
C GLU A 164 14.83 6.64 -22.20
N ILE A 165 14.32 5.81 -23.10
CA ILE A 165 14.93 4.54 -23.50
C ILE A 165 15.43 4.66 -24.94
N ALA A 166 16.74 4.52 -25.13
CA ALA A 166 17.36 4.34 -26.44
C ALA A 166 17.43 2.85 -26.80
N ASN A 167 17.57 2.57 -28.08
CA ASN A 167 17.83 1.20 -28.55
C ASN A 167 19.15 0.68 -27.95
N GLY A 168 19.13 -0.53 -27.42
CA GLY A 168 20.26 -1.15 -26.72
C GLY A 168 20.08 -1.17 -25.22
N THR A 169 21.17 -1.02 -24.48
CA THR A 169 21.19 -1.09 -23.01
C THR A 169 21.17 0.29 -22.39
N ASN A 170 20.21 0.53 -21.49
CA ASN A 170 20.08 1.75 -20.70
C ASN A 170 20.18 1.36 -19.21
N THR A 171 20.90 2.14 -18.41
CA THR A 171 21.07 1.90 -16.98
C THR A 171 20.67 3.16 -16.22
N PHE A 172 19.85 2.99 -15.19
CA PHE A 172 19.33 4.06 -14.35
C PHE A 172 19.47 3.69 -12.88
N LYS A 173 19.49 4.69 -12.00
CA LYS A 173 19.42 4.52 -10.56
C LYS A 173 18.06 4.98 -10.08
N LEU A 174 17.45 4.20 -9.19
CA LEU A 174 16.18 4.49 -8.57
C LEU A 174 16.29 4.24 -7.06
N ASN A 175 15.86 5.19 -6.25
CA ASN A 175 15.86 5.08 -4.81
C ASN A 175 14.44 4.78 -4.31
N ASN A 176 14.25 3.60 -3.70
CA ASN A 176 13.04 3.29 -2.96
C ASN A 176 13.22 3.73 -1.51
N ALA A 177 12.57 4.79 -1.15
CA ALA A 177 12.64 5.37 0.19
C ALA A 177 11.83 4.62 1.24
N GLY A 178 10.98 3.67 0.84
CA GLY A 178 10.35 2.74 1.76
C GLY A 178 11.37 1.81 2.42
N ASN A 179 10.98 1.18 3.53
CA ASN A 179 11.80 0.17 4.18
C ASN A 179 11.39 -1.27 3.85
N ALA A 180 10.43 -1.43 2.92
CA ALA A 180 10.03 -2.70 2.33
C ALA A 180 10.24 -2.70 0.83
N ALA A 181 10.43 -3.89 0.24
CA ALA A 181 10.47 -4.05 -1.20
C ALA A 181 9.08 -3.79 -1.80
N VAL A 182 9.05 -3.17 -3.00
CA VAL A 182 7.83 -2.83 -3.71
C VAL A 182 7.78 -3.49 -5.07
N ARG A 183 6.58 -3.79 -5.56
CA ARG A 183 6.33 -4.27 -6.91
C ARG A 183 5.83 -3.13 -7.76
N PRO A 184 6.64 -2.66 -8.71
CA PRO A 184 6.27 -1.51 -9.52
C PRO A 184 5.29 -1.88 -10.63
N LYS A 185 4.59 -0.87 -11.11
CA LYS A 185 3.92 -0.86 -12.39
C LYS A 185 4.79 -0.11 -13.38
N LEU A 186 5.13 -0.75 -14.49
CA LEU A 186 5.98 -0.20 -15.54
C LEU A 186 5.13 0.13 -16.76
N VAL A 187 5.08 1.39 -17.16
CA VAL A 187 4.31 1.83 -18.33
C VAL A 187 5.30 2.24 -19.42
N PHE A 188 5.30 1.48 -20.51
CA PHE A 188 6.16 1.73 -21.67
C PHE A 188 5.38 2.44 -22.78
N ASN A 189 5.94 3.53 -23.28
CA ASN A 189 5.41 4.30 -24.42
C ASN A 189 6.53 4.53 -25.45
N GLY A 190 6.36 4.02 -26.67
CA GLY A 190 7.36 4.13 -27.73
C GLY A 190 7.20 2.99 -28.76
N ASN A 191 8.19 2.82 -29.61
CA ASN A 191 8.17 1.73 -30.58
C ASN A 191 9.13 0.64 -30.13
N PHE A 192 8.58 -0.45 -29.63
CA PHE A 192 9.34 -1.58 -29.11
C PHE A 192 9.01 -2.86 -29.87
N THR A 193 10.01 -3.73 -30.06
CA THR A 193 9.82 -5.12 -30.50
C THR A 193 10.12 -6.11 -29.41
N SER A 194 11.02 -5.76 -28.49
CA SER A 194 11.29 -6.49 -27.26
C SER A 194 11.87 -5.56 -26.21
N VAL A 195 11.54 -5.81 -24.95
CA VAL A 195 12.09 -5.10 -23.79
C VAL A 195 12.44 -6.11 -22.72
N SER A 196 13.60 -5.92 -22.09
CA SER A 196 14.04 -6.67 -20.93
C SER A 196 14.35 -5.68 -19.83
N PHE A 197 13.66 -5.82 -18.68
CA PHE A 197 13.83 -4.96 -17.51
C PHE A 197 14.42 -5.77 -16.37
N THR A 198 15.58 -5.36 -15.85
CA THR A 198 16.30 -6.05 -14.77
C THR A 198 16.40 -5.15 -13.56
N CYS A 199 16.04 -5.66 -12.40
CA CYS A 199 16.20 -5.02 -11.09
C CYS A 199 16.35 -6.11 -10.02
N GLY A 200 17.22 -5.91 -9.02
CA GLY A 200 17.37 -6.83 -7.90
C GLY A 200 17.75 -8.28 -8.26
N GLY A 201 18.36 -8.49 -9.43
CA GLY A 201 18.73 -9.83 -9.93
C GLY A 201 17.63 -10.53 -10.75
N ASN A 202 16.40 -10.06 -10.72
CA ASN A 202 15.29 -10.57 -11.53
C ASN A 202 15.19 -9.82 -12.86
N THR A 203 14.79 -10.53 -13.90
CA THR A 203 14.65 -9.95 -15.25
C THR A 203 13.33 -10.35 -15.87
N ILE A 204 12.44 -9.38 -16.04
CA ILE A 204 11.24 -9.57 -16.86
C ILE A 204 11.53 -9.22 -18.31
N LYS A 205 11.06 -10.07 -19.22
CA LYS A 205 11.17 -9.88 -20.66
C LYS A 205 9.77 -9.79 -21.25
N TYR A 206 9.59 -8.84 -22.16
CA TYR A 206 8.36 -8.69 -22.93
C TYR A 206 8.72 -8.68 -24.41
N ASN A 207 8.19 -9.65 -25.17
CA ASN A 207 8.56 -9.92 -26.56
C ASN A 207 7.33 -9.78 -27.47
N HIS A 208 6.88 -8.54 -27.66
CA HIS A 208 5.79 -8.22 -28.58
C HIS A 208 6.02 -6.86 -29.24
N LYS A 209 5.68 -6.74 -30.54
CA LYS A 209 5.81 -5.46 -31.24
C LYS A 209 4.63 -4.57 -30.92
N THR A 210 4.89 -3.52 -30.16
CA THR A 210 3.84 -2.61 -29.67
C THR A 210 4.34 -1.19 -29.52
N THR A 211 3.42 -0.24 -29.40
CA THR A 211 3.72 1.18 -29.12
C THR A 211 3.44 1.56 -27.68
N GLN A 212 2.61 0.78 -26.97
CA GLN A 212 2.29 1.02 -25.57
C GLN A 212 1.95 -0.30 -24.89
N PHE A 213 2.59 -0.56 -23.76
CA PHE A 213 2.26 -1.69 -22.89
C PHE A 213 2.56 -1.39 -21.44
N THR A 214 1.93 -2.12 -20.56
CA THR A 214 2.10 -2.01 -19.11
C THR A 214 2.49 -3.37 -18.55
N ILE A 215 3.51 -3.40 -17.70
CA ILE A 215 3.85 -4.55 -16.88
C ILE A 215 3.46 -4.20 -15.44
N ASP A 216 2.48 -4.91 -14.91
CA ASP A 216 2.03 -4.76 -13.52
C ASP A 216 2.64 -5.89 -12.69
N CYS A 217 3.69 -5.56 -11.92
CA CYS A 217 4.39 -6.56 -11.13
C CYS A 217 3.59 -6.99 -9.89
N GLU A 218 2.63 -6.17 -9.43
CA GLU A 218 1.77 -6.51 -8.30
C GLU A 218 0.69 -7.53 -8.72
N LEU A 219 0.10 -7.33 -9.91
CA LEU A 219 -0.90 -8.23 -10.47
C LEU A 219 -0.30 -9.43 -11.21
N PHE A 220 1.02 -9.50 -11.38
CA PHE A 220 1.69 -10.52 -12.19
C PHE A 220 1.12 -10.62 -13.61
N SER A 221 0.93 -9.48 -14.24
CA SER A 221 0.25 -9.40 -15.52
C SER A 221 0.82 -8.32 -16.41
N CYS A 222 0.72 -8.53 -17.73
CA CYS A 222 1.07 -7.54 -18.74
C CYS A 222 -0.18 -7.14 -19.52
N PHE A 223 -0.27 -5.88 -19.93
CA PHE A 223 -1.44 -5.34 -20.62
C PHE A 223 -1.04 -4.45 -21.79
N GLU A 224 -1.82 -4.50 -22.87
CA GLU A 224 -1.89 -3.49 -23.92
C GLU A 224 -3.30 -2.90 -23.93
N GLY A 225 -3.42 -1.65 -23.42
CA GLY A 225 -4.72 -1.09 -23.06
C GLY A 225 -5.42 -1.96 -22.01
N ASP A 226 -6.60 -2.46 -22.33
CA ASP A 226 -7.39 -3.35 -21.46
C ASP A 226 -7.18 -4.84 -21.76
N THR A 227 -6.33 -5.18 -22.73
CA THR A 227 -6.08 -6.56 -23.14
C THR A 227 -4.92 -7.15 -22.34
N ASN A 228 -5.14 -8.30 -21.72
CA ASN A 228 -4.07 -9.05 -21.07
C ASN A 228 -3.15 -9.69 -22.12
N THR A 229 -1.86 -9.38 -22.03
CA THR A 229 -0.81 -9.82 -22.96
C THR A 229 0.34 -10.53 -22.24
N SER A 230 0.06 -11.12 -21.07
CA SER A 230 1.07 -11.80 -20.24
C SER A 230 1.76 -12.98 -20.94
N GLU A 231 1.14 -13.53 -21.99
CA GLU A 231 1.71 -14.60 -22.83
C GLU A 231 3.03 -14.18 -23.52
N TYR A 232 3.24 -12.88 -23.72
CA TYR A 232 4.47 -12.35 -24.32
C TYR A 232 5.58 -12.09 -23.31
N SER A 233 5.33 -12.35 -22.02
CA SER A 233 6.31 -12.21 -20.94
C SER A 233 6.91 -13.55 -20.53
N ASN A 234 8.10 -13.49 -19.87
CA ASN A 234 8.70 -14.69 -19.26
C ASN A 234 8.15 -15.01 -17.85
N GLY A 235 7.28 -14.15 -17.29
CA GLY A 235 6.70 -14.34 -15.97
C GLY A 235 7.58 -13.99 -14.76
N ASP A 236 8.82 -13.55 -14.98
CA ASP A 236 9.77 -13.20 -13.90
C ASP A 236 9.58 -11.72 -13.48
N TYR A 237 8.50 -11.46 -12.76
CA TYR A 237 8.17 -10.11 -12.30
C TYR A 237 9.18 -9.60 -11.27
N ILE A 238 9.46 -8.29 -11.31
CA ILE A 238 10.52 -7.68 -10.53
C ILE A 238 10.01 -7.09 -9.22
N GLU A 239 10.94 -6.93 -8.27
CA GLU A 239 10.77 -6.15 -7.05
C GLU A 239 11.88 -5.11 -6.96
N ILE A 240 11.54 -3.91 -6.46
CA ILE A 240 12.49 -2.85 -6.15
C ILE A 240 12.77 -2.91 -4.66
N GLY A 241 14.00 -3.27 -4.30
CA GLY A 241 14.44 -3.36 -2.90
C GLY A 241 14.48 -2.01 -2.20
N GLN A 242 14.73 -1.99 -0.90
CA GLN A 242 14.96 -0.78 -0.13
C GLN A 242 16.22 -0.04 -0.60
N GLY A 243 16.17 1.30 -0.62
CA GLY A 243 17.31 2.16 -0.94
C GLY A 243 17.62 2.24 -2.42
N GLU A 244 18.89 2.46 -2.77
CA GLU A 244 19.34 2.64 -4.16
C GLU A 244 19.33 1.31 -4.91
N ASN A 245 18.63 1.28 -6.04
CA ASN A 245 18.51 0.14 -6.95
C ASN A 245 19.08 0.53 -8.32
N GLU A 246 19.87 -0.35 -8.92
CA GLU A 246 20.28 -0.24 -10.30
C GLU A 246 19.25 -0.92 -11.19
N ILE A 247 18.70 -0.17 -12.13
CA ILE A 247 17.76 -0.63 -13.13
C ILE A 247 18.48 -0.72 -14.46
N LYS A 248 18.41 -1.88 -15.10
CA LYS A 248 18.96 -2.09 -16.43
C LYS A 248 17.84 -2.46 -17.40
N ILE A 249 17.68 -1.66 -18.45
CA ILE A 249 16.69 -1.87 -19.49
C ILE A 249 17.41 -2.15 -20.80
N GLN A 250 17.18 -3.31 -21.37
CA GLN A 250 17.64 -3.65 -22.71
C GLN A 250 16.43 -3.64 -23.64
N SER A 251 16.46 -2.82 -24.67
CA SER A 251 15.34 -2.67 -25.60
C SER A 251 15.77 -2.78 -27.06
N ASN A 252 14.89 -3.36 -27.88
CA ASN A 252 14.92 -3.24 -29.34
C ASN A 252 13.85 -2.23 -29.75
N GLY A 253 14.22 -0.95 -29.67
CA GLY A 253 13.32 0.15 -29.91
C GLY A 253 13.67 1.38 -29.08
N THR A 254 12.85 2.42 -29.21
CA THR A 254 13.03 3.69 -28.49
C THR A 254 11.72 4.19 -27.92
N GLY A 255 11.78 4.86 -26.78
CA GLY A 255 10.60 5.40 -26.12
C GLY A 255 10.87 5.86 -24.71
N LYS A 256 9.87 5.73 -23.87
CA LYS A 256 9.93 6.09 -22.44
C LYS A 256 9.40 4.95 -21.60
N VAL A 257 9.91 4.82 -20.39
CA VAL A 257 9.32 4.03 -19.32
C VAL A 257 8.97 4.94 -18.15
N GLU A 258 7.76 4.78 -17.64
CA GLU A 258 7.34 5.37 -16.38
C GLU A 258 7.26 4.24 -15.34
N ILE A 259 7.96 4.41 -14.22
CA ILE A 259 7.99 3.44 -13.12
C ILE A 259 7.13 3.99 -11.98
N ILE A 260 6.02 3.34 -11.72
CA ILE A 260 5.02 3.76 -10.73
C ILE A 260 5.03 2.78 -9.56
N TYR A 261 5.24 3.27 -8.35
CA TYR A 261 5.15 2.50 -7.12
C TYR A 261 4.88 3.42 -5.93
N ASN A 262 4.32 2.87 -4.86
CA ASN A 262 4.21 3.55 -3.58
C ASN A 262 5.24 2.97 -2.62
N PRO A 263 6.08 3.79 -1.98
CA PRO A 263 6.96 3.32 -0.93
C PRO A 263 6.17 2.65 0.19
N LEU A 264 6.58 1.45 0.57
CA LEU A 264 5.96 0.65 1.61
C LEU A 264 6.81 0.66 2.87
N PHE A 265 6.15 0.70 4.04
CA PHE A 265 6.82 0.74 5.33
C PHE A 265 6.31 -0.37 6.24
N TYR A 266 7.23 -1.13 6.84
CA TYR A 266 6.93 -2.12 7.88
C TYR A 266 6.37 -1.46 9.14
N TYR A 267 6.92 -0.31 9.49
CA TYR A 267 6.49 0.56 10.59
C TYR A 267 6.81 2.00 10.21
N THR A 268 6.02 2.90 10.69
CA THR A 268 6.33 4.32 10.61
C THR A 268 7.08 4.69 11.87
N GLN A 269 8.30 5.17 11.74
CA GLN A 269 8.86 5.96 12.81
C GLN A 269 7.98 7.19 12.93
N SER A 270 7.47 7.47 14.13
CA SER A 270 6.92 8.78 14.40
C SER A 270 8.02 9.77 14.05
N ILE A 271 7.81 10.52 13.00
CA ILE A 271 8.63 11.70 12.71
C ILE A 271 8.23 12.68 13.80
N LEU A 272 8.97 12.63 14.90
CA LEU A 272 8.90 13.59 15.99
C LEU A 272 9.63 14.85 15.60
#